data_578f5d3f19acc5e8a04c844d2e9e3614
#
_entry.id   578f5d3f19acc5e8a04c844d2e9e3614
#
_cell.length_a   1.000
_cell.length_b   1.000
_cell.length_c   1.000
_cell.angle_alpha   90.00
_cell.angle_beta   90.00
_cell.angle_gamma   90.00
#
_symmetry.space_group_name_H-M   'P 1'
#
loop_
_entity.id
_entity.type
_entity.pdbx_description
1 polymer ?
#
loop_
_entity_poly.entity_id
_entity_poly.type
_entity_poly.pdbx_seq_one_letter_code
_entity_poly.pdbx_strand_id
1 'polypeptide(L)'
;MLEDLEFDDAGSPAIGLVPPGVTWQQVHDHIKIAHHHLLIPSADGGDYTGAYWTGTEMAMVEDLGPDAEEAIDEFRAYLQEHDEI
;
A
#
# COMPACT_ATOMS: atom_id res chain seq x y z
N MET A 1 -14.76 -0.23 5.65
CA MET A 1 -13.35 0.23 5.51
C MET A 1 -12.47 -0.48 6.53
N LEU A 2 -11.18 -0.51 6.27
CA LEU A 2 -10.22 -1.07 7.22
C LEU A 2 -10.06 -0.14 8.42
N GLU A 3 -9.78 -0.72 9.58
CA GLU A 3 -9.58 0.01 10.82
C GLU A 3 -8.21 -0.31 11.41
N ASP A 4 -7.76 0.52 12.33
CA ASP A 4 -6.50 0.32 13.05
C ASP A 4 -5.28 0.15 12.16
N LEU A 5 -5.27 0.85 11.04
CA LEU A 5 -4.10 0.86 10.17
C LEU A 5 -2.99 1.71 10.79
N GLU A 6 -1.77 1.20 10.74
CA GLU A 6 -0.60 1.96 11.13
C GLU A 6 -0.03 2.63 9.89
N PHE A 7 0.18 3.93 9.97
CA PHE A 7 0.71 4.69 8.84
C PHE A 7 2.14 5.14 9.11
N ASP A 8 2.99 4.93 8.12
CA ASP A 8 4.33 5.51 8.13
C ASP A 8 4.24 6.86 7.44
N ASP A 9 4.33 7.92 8.23
CA ASP A 9 4.24 9.29 7.73
C ASP A 9 5.58 10.02 7.78
N ALA A 10 6.67 9.28 7.92
CA ALA A 10 8.02 9.86 7.90
C ALA A 10 8.37 10.46 6.55
N GLY A 11 7.63 10.13 5.53
CA GLY A 11 7.78 10.68 4.18
C GLY A 11 6.42 10.93 3.55
N SER A 12 6.40 11.39 2.32
CA SER A 12 5.16 11.67 1.58
C SER A 12 5.13 10.84 0.30
N PRO A 13 4.03 10.14 0.04
CA PRO A 13 2.81 10.07 0.82
C PRO A 13 2.95 9.14 2.03
N ALA A 14 2.06 9.26 3.00
CA ALA A 14 2.00 8.31 4.10
C ALA A 14 1.57 6.94 3.57
N ILE A 15 2.20 5.88 4.07
CA ILE A 15 1.92 4.51 3.63
C ILE A 15 1.29 3.74 4.79
N GLY A 16 0.09 3.23 4.58
CA GLY A 16 -0.59 2.42 5.59
C GLY A 16 -0.18 0.97 5.52
N LEU A 17 0.13 0.36 6.66
CA LEU A 17 0.47 -1.05 6.74
C LEU A 17 -0.80 -1.85 7.03
N VAL A 18 -1.16 -2.74 6.12
CA VAL A 18 -2.35 -3.56 6.24
C VAL A 18 -2.00 -4.83 7.02
N PRO A 19 -2.80 -5.22 8.04
CA PRO A 19 -2.53 -6.45 8.78
C PRO A 19 -2.75 -7.68 7.89
N PRO A 20 -2.10 -8.81 8.21
CA PRO A 20 -2.30 -10.04 7.43
C PRO A 20 -3.74 -10.54 7.57
N GLY A 21 -4.21 -11.24 6.55
CA GLY A 21 -5.55 -11.81 6.56
C GLY A 21 -6.64 -10.92 6.00
N VAL A 22 -6.30 -9.70 5.60
CA VAL A 22 -7.25 -8.79 4.94
C VAL A 22 -7.40 -9.21 3.48
N THR A 23 -8.63 -9.20 2.98
CA THR A 23 -8.88 -9.57 1.59
C THR A 23 -8.64 -8.38 0.64
N TRP A 24 -8.41 -8.70 -0.61
CA TRP A 24 -8.25 -7.66 -1.64
C TRP A 24 -9.52 -6.83 -1.81
N GLN A 25 -10.69 -7.41 -1.58
CA GLN A 25 -11.95 -6.68 -1.62
C GLN A 25 -11.98 -5.58 -0.55
N GLN A 26 -11.52 -5.92 0.66
CA GLN A 26 -11.45 -4.95 1.75
C GLN A 26 -10.48 -3.82 1.43
N VAL A 27 -9.32 -4.16 0.87
CA VAL A 27 -8.31 -3.18 0.46
C VAL A 27 -8.89 -2.25 -0.62
N HIS A 28 -9.52 -2.82 -1.63
CA HIS A 28 -10.11 -2.05 -2.73
C HIS A 28 -11.15 -1.07 -2.22
N ASP A 29 -12.07 -1.54 -1.38
CA ASP A 29 -13.13 -0.69 -0.84
C ASP A 29 -12.57 0.46 -0.02
N HIS A 30 -11.56 0.17 0.79
CA HIS A 30 -10.91 1.20 1.60
C HIS A 30 -10.21 2.26 0.73
N ILE A 31 -9.43 1.81 -0.23
CA ILE A 31 -8.67 2.70 -1.11
C ILE A 31 -9.60 3.56 -1.96
N LYS A 32 -10.69 2.97 -2.44
CA LYS A 32 -11.67 3.68 -3.26
C LYS A 32 -12.30 4.84 -2.50
N ILE A 33 -12.52 4.67 -1.21
CA ILE A 33 -13.19 5.68 -0.37
C ILE A 33 -12.19 6.66 0.24
N ALA A 34 -11.12 6.13 0.86
CA ALA A 34 -10.18 6.92 1.63
C ALA A 34 -9.00 7.45 0.82
N HIS A 35 -8.73 6.85 -0.35
CA HIS A 35 -7.62 7.20 -1.24
C HIS A 35 -6.25 7.09 -0.55
N HIS A 36 -6.13 6.17 0.40
CA HIS A 36 -4.86 5.90 1.07
C HIS A 36 -3.93 5.07 0.19
N HIS A 37 -2.64 5.22 0.41
CA HIS A 37 -1.63 4.33 -0.16
C HIS A 37 -1.37 3.25 0.86
N LEU A 38 -1.60 1.99 0.51
CA LEU A 38 -1.51 0.86 1.43
C LEU A 38 -0.43 -0.13 1.00
N LEU A 39 0.19 -0.75 1.99
CA LEU A 39 1.18 -1.81 1.78
C LEU A 39 0.62 -3.09 2.35
N ILE A 40 0.44 -4.10 1.51
CA ILE A 40 -0.24 -5.35 1.86
C ILE A 40 0.78 -6.47 1.93
N PRO A 41 0.88 -7.20 3.07
CA PRO A 41 1.78 -8.34 3.16
C PRO A 41 1.27 -9.51 2.33
N SER A 42 2.20 -10.31 1.80
CA SER A 42 1.84 -11.53 1.11
C SER A 42 1.33 -12.57 2.11
N ALA A 43 0.29 -13.32 1.72
CA ALA A 43 -0.26 -14.36 2.58
C ALA A 43 0.74 -15.49 2.87
N ASP A 44 1.69 -15.70 1.98
CA ASP A 44 2.69 -16.77 2.13
C ASP A 44 4.05 -16.26 2.65
N GLY A 45 4.10 -15.02 3.11
CA GLY A 45 5.33 -14.43 3.62
C GLY A 45 6.29 -13.96 2.56
N GLY A 46 5.82 -13.84 1.31
CA GLY A 46 6.62 -13.33 0.21
C GLY A 46 6.69 -11.81 0.18
N ASP A 47 6.82 -11.27 -1.02
CA ASP A 47 7.00 -9.84 -1.22
C ASP A 47 5.75 -9.05 -0.92
N TYR A 48 5.92 -7.83 -0.42
CA TYR A 48 4.82 -6.91 -0.20
C TYR A 48 4.30 -6.35 -1.51
N THR A 49 3.04 -5.95 -1.51
CA THR A 49 2.41 -5.29 -2.65
C THR A 49 1.85 -3.95 -2.19
N GLY A 50 2.17 -2.88 -2.91
CA GLY A 50 1.58 -1.58 -2.66
C GLY A 50 0.31 -1.40 -3.49
N ALA A 51 -0.65 -0.69 -2.94
CA ALA A 51 -1.90 -0.40 -3.64
C ALA A 51 -2.36 1.04 -3.37
N TYR A 52 -2.92 1.68 -4.36
CA TYR A 52 -3.38 3.06 -4.24
C TYR A 52 -4.47 3.32 -5.29
N TRP A 53 -5.20 4.43 -5.11
CA TRP A 53 -6.27 4.81 -6.02
C TRP A 53 -5.76 5.84 -7.02
N THR A 54 -5.95 5.57 -8.32
CA THR A 54 -5.49 6.48 -9.38
C THR A 54 -6.48 7.60 -9.69
N GLY A 55 -7.68 7.53 -9.14
CA GLY A 55 -8.79 8.42 -9.49
C GLY A 55 -9.90 7.70 -10.21
N THR A 56 -9.58 6.57 -10.85
CA THR A 56 -10.53 5.76 -11.59
C THR A 56 -10.48 4.28 -11.23
N GLU A 57 -9.35 3.81 -10.73
CA GLU A 57 -9.18 2.39 -10.40
C GLU A 57 -8.08 2.21 -9.36
N MET A 58 -7.98 1.01 -8.81
CA MET A 58 -6.91 0.66 -7.88
C MET A 58 -5.70 0.17 -8.68
N ALA A 59 -4.57 0.84 -8.49
CA ALA A 59 -3.30 0.41 -9.07
C ALA A 59 -2.50 -0.36 -8.03
N MET A 60 -1.68 -1.31 -8.47
CA MET A 60 -0.86 -2.14 -7.58
C MET A 60 0.59 -2.13 -8.03
N VAL A 61 1.49 -2.16 -7.03
CA VAL A 61 2.93 -2.24 -7.26
C VAL A 61 3.43 -3.50 -6.56
N GLU A 62 3.95 -4.44 -7.32
CA GLU A 62 4.43 -5.73 -6.81
C GLU A 62 5.94 -5.73 -6.64
N ASP A 63 6.46 -6.81 -6.05
CA ASP A 63 7.91 -7.05 -5.90
C ASP A 63 8.61 -6.00 -5.03
N LEU A 64 7.94 -5.58 -3.95
CA LEU A 64 8.51 -4.61 -3.03
C LEU A 64 9.43 -5.23 -1.97
N GLY A 65 9.60 -6.54 -2.02
CA GLY A 65 10.47 -7.26 -1.10
C GLY A 65 9.75 -7.73 0.16
N PRO A 66 10.41 -8.61 0.94
CA PRO A 66 9.78 -9.18 2.14
C PRO A 66 9.91 -8.32 3.40
N ASP A 67 10.68 -7.23 3.35
CA ASP A 67 10.93 -6.34 4.48
C ASP A 67 10.01 -5.13 4.39
N ALA A 68 9.22 -4.88 5.44
CA ALA A 68 8.25 -3.79 5.45
C ALA A 68 8.90 -2.42 5.27
N GLU A 69 10.04 -2.17 5.92
CA GLU A 69 10.71 -0.88 5.79
C GLU A 69 11.23 -0.64 4.38
N GLU A 70 11.85 -1.65 3.79
CA GLU A 70 12.30 -1.57 2.40
C GLU A 70 11.14 -1.42 1.44
N ALA A 71 10.05 -2.14 1.69
CA ALA A 71 8.85 -2.07 0.86
C ALA A 71 8.24 -0.67 0.88
N ILE A 72 8.22 -0.03 2.03
CA ILE A 72 7.74 1.34 2.16
C ILE A 72 8.60 2.29 1.32
N ASP A 73 9.92 2.17 1.44
CA ASP A 73 10.84 3.03 0.71
C ASP A 73 10.71 2.81 -0.80
N GLU A 74 10.64 1.56 -1.22
CA GLU A 74 10.48 1.21 -2.64
C GLU A 74 9.16 1.73 -3.20
N PHE A 75 8.09 1.58 -2.43
CA PHE A 75 6.77 2.06 -2.86
C PHE A 75 6.76 3.58 -2.99
N ARG A 76 7.33 4.30 -2.01
CA ARG A 76 7.45 5.75 -2.10
C ARG A 76 8.28 6.19 -3.29
N ALA A 77 9.39 5.52 -3.53
CA ALA A 77 10.26 5.82 -4.66
C ALA A 77 9.50 5.63 -5.98
N TYR A 78 8.74 4.55 -6.08
CA TYR A 78 7.90 4.30 -7.25
C TYR A 78 6.90 5.43 -7.47
N LEU A 79 6.19 5.83 -6.41
CA LEU A 79 5.17 6.88 -6.50
C LEU A 79 5.77 8.22 -6.92
N GLN A 80 6.92 8.56 -6.37
CA GLN A 80 7.61 9.80 -6.71
C GLN A 80 8.12 9.79 -8.14
N GLU A 81 8.65 8.66 -8.58
CA GLU A 81 9.19 8.48 -9.93
C GLU A 81 8.09 8.58 -10.98
N HIS A 82 6.88 8.15 -10.65
CA HIS A 82 5.76 8.14 -11.57
C HIS A 82 4.76 9.29 -11.33
N ASP A 83 5.14 10.25 -10.48
CA ASP A 83 4.31 11.43 -10.16
C ASP A 83 2.91 11.06 -9.67
N GLU A 84 2.80 10.01 -8.86
CA GLU A 84 1.52 9.52 -8.35
C GLU A 84 1.16 10.07 -6.97
N ILE A 85 1.87 11.09 -6.51
CA ILE A 85 1.61 11.74 -5.23
C ILE A 85 1.12 13.18 -5.41
#